data_d30f0903bb37a4b8adae98abfb8e472d
#
_entry.id   d30f0903bb37a4b8adae98abfb8e472d
#
_cell.length_a   1.000
_cell.length_b   1.000
_cell.length_c   1.000
_cell.angle_alpha   90.00
_cell.angle_beta   90.00
_cell.angle_gamma   90.00
#
_symmetry.space_group_name_H-M   'P 1'
#
loop_
_entity.id
_entity.type
_entity.pdbx_description
1 polymer ?
#
loop_
_entity_poly.entity_id
_entity_poly.type
_entity_poly.pdbx_seq_one_letter_code
_entity_poly.pdbx_strand_id
1 'polypeptide(L)'
;VRDDDGLWYKDAIIYEAHVRAFHDSNGDGIGDFRGLTLKLDYLRDLGITAIWLLPFYPSPLRDDGYDIADYTGIHKHYGRLSDFREFLESAHHRGMKVITELVLNHTSDQHPWFQRARNAPPGSPERDFYVWSDTPDPYSEARIIFKDFEVSNWTWDPVA
;
A
#
# COMPACT_ATOMS: atom_id res chain seq x y z
N VAL A 1 12.02 -28.77 3.43
CA VAL A 1 11.85 -27.62 2.54
C VAL A 1 11.80 -28.21 1.14
N ARG A 2 10.61 -28.26 0.50
CA ARG A 2 10.53 -28.61 -0.92
C ARG A 2 11.27 -27.53 -1.69
N ASP A 3 12.11 -27.91 -2.64
CA ASP A 3 12.69 -26.99 -3.60
C ASP A 3 11.58 -26.10 -4.15
N ASP A 4 11.75 -24.80 -4.08
CA ASP A 4 10.77 -23.83 -4.55
C ASP A 4 10.74 -23.93 -6.08
N ASP A 5 9.81 -24.72 -6.61
CA ASP A 5 9.61 -24.90 -8.05
C ASP A 5 8.94 -23.70 -8.74
N GLY A 6 8.86 -22.56 -8.04
CA GLY A 6 8.21 -21.34 -8.50
C GLY A 6 6.67 -21.37 -8.39
N LEU A 7 6.08 -22.47 -7.94
CA LEU A 7 4.62 -22.65 -7.84
C LEU A 7 4.13 -22.70 -6.38
N TRP A 8 4.92 -22.23 -5.43
CA TRP A 8 4.63 -22.23 -3.99
C TRP A 8 3.24 -21.67 -3.65
N TYR A 9 2.75 -20.72 -4.44
CA TYR A 9 1.46 -20.06 -4.23
C TYR A 9 0.24 -20.96 -4.45
N LYS A 10 0.40 -22.11 -5.13
CA LYS A 10 -0.71 -23.03 -5.38
C LYS A 10 -1.17 -23.76 -4.12
N ASP A 11 -0.26 -24.00 -3.18
CA ASP A 11 -0.52 -24.68 -1.93
C ASP A 11 -0.44 -23.73 -0.73
N ALA A 12 -0.29 -22.41 -0.99
CA ALA A 12 -0.15 -21.42 0.07
C ALA A 12 -1.48 -21.16 0.78
N ILE A 13 -1.40 -21.04 2.10
CA ILE A 13 -2.44 -20.42 2.92
C ILE A 13 -2.00 -19.00 3.18
N ILE A 14 -2.66 -18.05 2.54
CA ILE A 14 -2.30 -16.63 2.56
C ILE A 14 -3.15 -15.90 3.59
N TYR A 15 -2.51 -15.21 4.53
CA TYR A 15 -3.18 -14.34 5.48
C TYR A 15 -3.00 -12.88 5.08
N GLU A 16 -4.09 -12.21 4.72
CA GLU A 16 -4.10 -10.78 4.44
C GLU A 16 -4.06 -10.01 5.76
N ALA A 17 -3.06 -9.16 5.94
CA ALA A 17 -2.82 -8.43 7.16
C ALA A 17 -2.77 -6.93 6.94
N HIS A 18 -3.64 -6.20 7.64
CA HIS A 18 -3.53 -4.76 7.77
C HIS A 18 -2.68 -4.44 9.00
N VAL A 19 -1.47 -3.90 8.82
CA VAL A 19 -0.51 -3.66 9.90
C VAL A 19 -1.14 -2.88 11.05
N ARG A 20 -1.84 -1.76 10.75
CA ARG A 20 -2.47 -0.91 11.77
C ARG A 20 -3.53 -1.61 12.62
N ALA A 21 -4.18 -2.64 12.09
CA ALA A 21 -5.31 -3.31 12.75
C ALA A 21 -4.93 -4.64 13.40
N PHE A 22 -3.67 -5.09 13.28
CA PHE A 22 -3.31 -6.44 13.67
C PHE A 22 -2.84 -6.54 15.14
N HIS A 23 -1.78 -5.83 15.52
CA HIS A 23 -1.27 -5.83 16.88
C HIS A 23 -0.45 -4.58 17.18
N ASP A 24 -0.85 -3.88 18.22
CA ASP A 24 -0.19 -2.69 18.75
C ASP A 24 0.87 -3.13 19.78
N SER A 25 2.14 -2.84 19.54
CA SER A 25 3.24 -3.21 20.42
C SER A 25 3.62 -2.14 21.43
N ASN A 26 3.18 -0.90 21.22
CA ASN A 26 3.61 0.27 21.98
C ASN A 26 2.47 0.93 22.81
N GLY A 27 1.20 0.50 22.61
CA GLY A 27 0.04 0.97 23.35
C GLY A 27 -0.54 2.28 22.83
N ASP A 28 -0.26 2.68 21.58
CA ASP A 28 -0.79 3.92 20.98
C ASP A 28 -2.15 3.74 20.28
N GLY A 29 -2.68 2.51 20.26
CA GLY A 29 -3.94 2.17 19.61
C GLY A 29 -3.80 1.81 18.13
N ILE A 30 -2.59 1.78 17.57
CA ILE A 30 -2.31 1.50 16.17
C ILE A 30 -1.34 0.31 16.08
N GLY A 31 -1.68 -0.70 15.32
CA GLY A 31 -0.79 -1.84 15.06
C GLY A 31 0.48 -1.40 14.31
N ASP A 32 1.56 -2.12 14.55
CA ASP A 32 2.88 -1.81 14.01
C ASP A 32 3.66 -3.08 13.61
N PHE A 33 4.80 -2.92 12.93
CA PHE A 33 5.61 -4.06 12.49
C PHE A 33 6.20 -4.87 13.63
N ARG A 34 6.51 -4.26 14.78
CA ARG A 34 6.96 -4.97 15.96
C ARG A 34 5.84 -5.85 16.51
N GLY A 35 4.64 -5.31 16.58
CA GLY A 35 3.45 -6.07 16.96
C GLY A 35 3.19 -7.25 16.03
N LEU A 36 3.28 -7.04 14.73
CA LEU A 36 3.13 -8.11 13.75
C LEU A 36 4.23 -9.17 13.90
N THR A 37 5.48 -8.75 14.17
CA THR A 37 6.60 -9.66 14.44
C THR A 37 6.34 -10.53 15.68
N LEU A 38 5.82 -9.95 16.75
CA LEU A 38 5.47 -10.68 17.97
C LEU A 38 4.39 -11.74 17.75
N LYS A 39 3.59 -11.63 16.72
CA LYS A 39 2.49 -12.55 16.38
C LYS A 39 2.83 -13.58 15.30
N LEU A 40 4.05 -13.61 14.79
CA LEU A 40 4.44 -14.56 13.74
C LEU A 40 4.29 -16.03 14.16
N ASP A 41 4.58 -16.36 15.43
CA ASP A 41 4.38 -17.73 15.90
C ASP A 41 2.90 -18.12 15.94
N TYR A 42 2.01 -17.21 16.30
CA TYR A 42 0.57 -17.41 16.22
C TYR A 42 0.13 -17.70 14.77
N LEU A 43 0.61 -16.92 13.80
CA LEU A 43 0.29 -17.13 12.38
C LEU A 43 0.84 -18.46 11.86
N ARG A 44 2.07 -18.83 12.22
CA ARG A 44 2.65 -20.13 11.89
C ARG A 44 1.82 -21.28 12.47
N ASP A 45 1.43 -21.21 13.73
CA ASP A 45 0.68 -22.26 14.42
C ASP A 45 -0.75 -22.38 13.87
N LEU A 46 -1.28 -21.30 13.27
CA LEU A 46 -2.54 -21.31 12.51
C LEU A 46 -2.38 -21.98 11.13
N GLY A 47 -1.15 -22.29 10.69
CA GLY A 47 -0.87 -22.93 9.41
C GLY A 47 -0.64 -21.98 8.24
N ILE A 48 -0.44 -20.68 8.52
CA ILE A 48 -0.18 -19.67 7.48
C ILE A 48 1.20 -19.88 6.87
N THR A 49 1.27 -19.88 5.55
CA THR A 49 2.52 -20.06 4.79
C THR A 49 2.97 -18.78 4.07
N ALA A 50 2.07 -17.82 3.92
CA ALA A 50 2.39 -16.51 3.35
C ALA A 50 1.56 -15.41 4.03
N ILE A 51 2.17 -14.26 4.24
CA ILE A 51 1.52 -13.06 4.78
C ILE A 51 1.44 -12.04 3.64
N TRP A 52 0.24 -11.59 3.32
CA TRP A 52 0.01 -10.50 2.37
C TRP A 52 -0.28 -9.21 3.15
N LEU A 53 0.64 -8.26 3.05
CA LEU A 53 0.54 -6.98 3.71
C LEU A 53 -0.23 -5.99 2.84
N LEU A 54 -1.31 -5.42 3.36
CA LEU A 54 -1.93 -4.23 2.79
C LEU A 54 -0.93 -3.06 2.78
N PRO A 55 -1.14 -2.01 1.96
CA PRO A 55 -0.18 -0.92 1.85
C PRO A 55 0.22 -0.32 3.20
N PHE A 56 1.50 -0.24 3.43
CA PHE A 56 2.11 0.25 4.68
C PHE A 56 3.08 1.42 4.46
N TYR A 57 3.08 1.96 3.25
CA TYR A 57 3.92 3.09 2.84
C TYR A 57 3.43 4.41 3.42
N PRO A 58 4.26 5.48 3.45
CA PRO A 58 3.80 6.84 3.75
C PRO A 58 2.61 7.23 2.87
N SER A 59 1.55 7.65 3.52
CA SER A 59 0.26 7.97 2.91
C SER A 59 -0.50 8.96 3.80
N PRO A 60 -1.34 9.85 3.24
CA PRO A 60 -2.28 10.63 4.03
C PRO A 60 -3.47 9.80 4.55
N LEU A 61 -3.54 8.51 4.21
CA LEU A 61 -4.56 7.54 4.64
C LEU A 61 -6.01 7.95 4.27
N ARG A 62 -6.20 8.64 3.16
CA ARG A 62 -7.54 8.97 2.66
C ARG A 62 -8.21 7.76 2.00
N ASP A 63 -7.39 6.88 1.44
CA ASP A 63 -7.78 5.59 0.86
C ASP A 63 -7.04 4.45 1.58
N ASP A 64 -7.01 4.53 2.90
CA ASP A 64 -6.48 3.51 3.83
C ASP A 64 -5.07 2.96 3.48
N GLY A 65 -4.25 3.79 2.83
CA GLY A 65 -2.88 3.47 2.43
C GLY A 65 -2.70 3.19 0.94
N TYR A 66 -3.77 3.02 0.17
CA TYR A 66 -3.69 2.88 -1.30
C TYR A 66 -3.35 4.19 -2.01
N ASP A 67 -3.44 5.33 -1.32
CA ASP A 67 -2.99 6.65 -1.74
C ASP A 67 -1.53 6.89 -1.32
N ILE A 68 -0.59 6.23 -2.00
CA ILE A 68 0.83 6.18 -1.63
C ILE A 68 1.53 7.49 -1.97
N ALA A 69 2.15 8.12 -0.97
CA ALA A 69 2.93 9.35 -1.12
C ALA A 69 4.44 9.08 -1.29
N ASP A 70 4.95 7.95 -0.80
CA ASP A 70 6.34 7.52 -0.95
C ASP A 70 6.42 5.99 -0.97
N TYR A 71 6.85 5.41 -2.10
CA TYR A 71 6.96 3.96 -2.28
C TYR A 71 8.19 3.33 -1.61
N THR A 72 9.08 4.14 -1.03
CA THR A 72 10.35 3.68 -0.47
C THR A 72 10.41 3.71 1.05
N GLY A 73 9.40 4.30 1.68
CA GLY A 73 9.30 4.49 3.12
C GLY A 73 8.32 3.53 3.80
N ILE A 74 8.32 3.61 5.14
CA ILE A 74 7.32 2.98 6.00
C ILE A 74 6.48 4.09 6.64
N HIS A 75 5.16 3.91 6.72
CA HIS A 75 4.28 4.87 7.38
C HIS A 75 4.70 5.03 8.85
N LYS A 76 4.83 6.27 9.30
CA LYS A 76 5.41 6.64 10.61
C LYS A 76 4.78 5.93 11.83
N HIS A 77 3.50 5.55 11.74
CA HIS A 77 2.80 4.84 12.82
C HIS A 77 3.09 3.33 12.81
N TYR A 78 3.58 2.78 11.70
CA TYR A 78 3.84 1.35 11.59
C TYR A 78 5.26 0.96 11.95
N GLY A 79 6.14 1.94 12.18
CA GLY A 79 7.52 1.74 12.54
C GLY A 79 8.51 2.32 11.53
N ARG A 80 9.68 1.75 11.47
CA ARG A 80 10.80 2.14 10.59
C ARG A 80 11.13 1.02 9.62
N LEU A 81 11.92 1.33 8.61
CA LEU A 81 12.44 0.33 7.67
C LEU A 81 13.20 -0.81 8.38
N SER A 82 13.88 -0.53 9.50
CA SER A 82 14.50 -1.55 10.33
C SER A 82 13.49 -2.53 10.93
N ASP A 83 12.34 -2.04 11.39
CA ASP A 83 11.29 -2.88 11.99
C ASP A 83 10.65 -3.78 10.91
N PHE A 84 10.46 -3.25 9.69
CA PHE A 84 10.02 -4.06 8.55
C PHE A 84 11.04 -5.15 8.17
N ARG A 85 12.34 -4.82 8.15
CA ARG A 85 13.40 -5.81 7.86
C ARG A 85 13.41 -6.92 8.91
N GLU A 86 13.33 -6.57 10.19
CA GLU A 86 13.25 -7.54 11.28
C GLU A 86 12.02 -8.46 11.14
N PHE A 87 10.87 -7.88 10.82
CA PHE A 87 9.66 -8.64 10.51
C PHE A 87 9.88 -9.61 9.34
N LEU A 88 10.45 -9.13 8.23
CA LEU A 88 10.69 -9.93 7.03
C LEU A 88 11.63 -11.11 7.31
N GLU A 89 12.75 -10.86 7.97
CA GLU A 89 13.70 -11.87 8.38
C GLU A 89 13.06 -12.90 9.32
N SER A 90 12.28 -12.43 10.30
CA SER A 90 11.59 -13.28 11.27
C SER A 90 10.51 -14.15 10.64
N ALA A 91 9.79 -13.64 9.63
CA ALA A 91 8.83 -14.41 8.84
C ALA A 91 9.54 -15.50 8.01
N HIS A 92 10.61 -15.14 7.32
CA HIS A 92 11.40 -16.07 6.52
C HIS A 92 12.03 -17.17 7.35
N HIS A 93 12.56 -16.89 8.54
CA HIS A 93 13.07 -17.90 9.48
C HIS A 93 12.00 -18.92 9.90
N ARG A 94 10.73 -18.55 9.86
CA ARG A 94 9.58 -19.42 10.16
C ARG A 94 9.02 -20.13 8.91
N GLY A 95 9.68 -19.97 7.75
CA GLY A 95 9.25 -20.54 6.47
C GLY A 95 8.06 -19.84 5.83
N MET A 96 7.65 -18.68 6.34
CA MET A 96 6.57 -17.88 5.77
C MET A 96 7.10 -16.92 4.70
N LYS A 97 6.40 -16.82 3.58
CA LYS A 97 6.66 -15.81 2.55
C LYS A 97 5.92 -14.51 2.88
N VAL A 98 6.41 -13.40 2.36
CA VAL A 98 5.77 -12.09 2.52
C VAL A 98 5.45 -11.52 1.14
N ILE A 99 4.21 -11.08 0.97
CA ILE A 99 3.71 -10.41 -0.23
C ILE A 99 3.45 -8.96 0.17
N THR A 100 3.94 -8.01 -0.61
CA THR A 100 3.66 -6.59 -0.42
C THR A 100 2.87 -6.05 -1.61
N GLU A 101 1.99 -5.09 -1.34
CA GLU A 101 1.27 -4.39 -2.39
C GLU A 101 2.20 -3.53 -3.24
N LEU A 102 1.92 -3.50 -4.54
CA LEU A 102 2.56 -2.61 -5.48
C LEU A 102 1.47 -1.87 -6.29
N VAL A 103 1.02 -0.75 -5.77
CA VAL A 103 -0.04 0.07 -6.37
C VAL A 103 0.56 0.93 -7.48
N LEU A 104 0.54 0.44 -8.72
CA LEU A 104 1.11 1.12 -9.89
C LEU A 104 0.09 1.94 -10.68
N ASN A 105 -1.20 1.83 -10.36
CA ASN A 105 -2.27 2.47 -11.12
C ASN A 105 -2.35 3.99 -10.89
N HIS A 106 -2.03 4.44 -9.68
CA HIS A 106 -2.10 5.83 -9.26
C HIS A 106 -1.13 6.12 -8.11
N THR A 107 -0.99 7.38 -7.76
CA THR A 107 -0.29 7.84 -6.57
C THR A 107 -1.22 8.69 -5.69
N SER A 108 -0.80 8.98 -4.46
CA SER A 108 -1.39 10.07 -3.68
C SER A 108 -1.20 11.42 -4.38
N ASP A 109 -2.11 12.35 -4.14
CA ASP A 109 -1.93 13.76 -4.50
C ASP A 109 -0.73 14.40 -3.76
N GLN A 110 -0.27 13.80 -2.66
CA GLN A 110 0.91 14.23 -1.92
C GLN A 110 2.23 13.64 -2.46
N HIS A 111 2.16 12.74 -3.44
CA HIS A 111 3.36 12.17 -4.05
C HIS A 111 4.17 13.27 -4.77
N PRO A 112 5.52 13.29 -4.66
CA PRO A 112 6.34 14.32 -5.32
C PRO A 112 6.14 14.41 -6.82
N TRP A 113 5.83 13.31 -7.50
CA TRP A 113 5.52 13.32 -8.94
C TRP A 113 4.24 14.10 -9.23
N PHE A 114 3.17 13.86 -8.46
CA PHE A 114 1.93 14.61 -8.62
C PHE A 114 2.13 16.10 -8.34
N GLN A 115 2.85 16.43 -7.26
CA GLN A 115 3.13 17.82 -6.90
C GLN A 115 3.97 18.55 -7.97
N ARG A 116 4.91 17.87 -8.63
CA ARG A 116 5.62 18.44 -9.79
C ARG A 116 4.69 18.60 -10.99
N ALA A 117 3.91 17.58 -11.32
CA ALA A 117 3.00 17.61 -12.45
C ALA A 117 1.96 18.74 -12.35
N ARG A 118 1.34 18.92 -11.18
CA ARG A 118 0.32 19.96 -10.99
C ARG A 118 0.87 21.39 -11.13
N ASN A 119 2.15 21.60 -10.88
CA ASN A 119 2.81 22.91 -11.00
C ASN A 119 3.57 23.09 -12.33
N ALA A 120 3.61 22.07 -13.17
CA ALA A 120 4.34 22.10 -14.44
C ALA A 120 3.48 22.75 -15.56
N PRO A 121 4.11 23.39 -16.55
CA PRO A 121 3.39 23.96 -17.69
C PRO A 121 2.66 22.87 -18.49
N PRO A 122 1.47 23.15 -19.04
CA PRO A 122 0.79 22.26 -19.98
C PRO A 122 1.70 21.80 -21.12
N GLY A 123 1.68 20.51 -21.46
CA GLY A 123 2.50 19.91 -22.51
C GLY A 123 3.96 19.66 -22.14
N SER A 124 4.36 19.88 -20.89
CA SER A 124 5.67 19.46 -20.41
C SER A 124 5.68 17.97 -20.03
N PRO A 125 6.84 17.28 -20.12
CA PRO A 125 6.95 15.88 -19.72
C PRO A 125 6.50 15.62 -18.28
N GLU A 126 6.75 16.55 -17.37
CA GLU A 126 6.33 16.45 -15.96
C GLU A 126 4.82 16.55 -15.82
N ARG A 127 4.16 17.41 -16.63
CA ARG A 127 2.70 17.55 -16.65
C ARG A 127 2.05 16.26 -17.12
N ASP A 128 2.60 15.68 -18.17
CA ASP A 128 2.05 14.50 -18.86
C ASP A 128 2.24 13.18 -18.08
N PHE A 129 2.85 13.22 -16.87
CA PHE A 129 2.86 12.07 -15.96
C PHE A 129 1.48 11.71 -15.45
N TYR A 130 0.53 12.65 -15.45
CA TYR A 130 -0.85 12.46 -15.01
C TYR A 130 -1.81 12.94 -16.08
N VAL A 131 -3.04 12.43 -16.02
CA VAL A 131 -4.10 12.80 -16.96
C VAL A 131 -4.84 14.02 -16.43
N TRP A 132 -4.95 15.05 -17.26
CA TRP A 132 -5.60 16.32 -16.94
C TRP A 132 -6.72 16.60 -17.94
N SER A 133 -7.77 17.30 -17.50
CA SER A 133 -8.88 17.72 -18.34
C SER A 133 -9.53 18.97 -17.78
N ASP A 134 -10.00 19.84 -18.68
CA ASP A 134 -10.77 21.04 -18.33
C ASP A 134 -12.24 20.73 -18.03
N THR A 135 -12.70 19.52 -18.37
CA THR A 135 -14.07 19.06 -18.12
C THR A 135 -14.09 17.63 -17.56
N PRO A 136 -15.15 17.21 -16.86
CA PRO A 136 -15.28 15.84 -16.36
C PRO A 136 -15.78 14.83 -17.42
N ASP A 137 -15.91 15.23 -18.70
CA ASP A 137 -16.51 14.39 -19.75
C ASP A 137 -15.63 13.23 -20.22
N PRO A 138 -14.27 13.38 -20.32
CA PRO A 138 -13.40 12.26 -20.72
C PRO A 138 -13.57 11.07 -19.78
N TYR A 139 -13.61 9.86 -20.37
CA TYR A 139 -13.75 8.60 -19.63
C TYR A 139 -15.02 8.49 -18.77
N SER A 140 -16.10 9.13 -19.22
CA SER A 140 -17.40 9.11 -18.51
C SER A 140 -18.00 7.70 -18.36
N GLU A 141 -17.60 6.75 -19.24
CA GLU A 141 -17.95 5.33 -19.18
C GLU A 141 -17.12 4.52 -18.18
N ALA A 142 -16.03 5.09 -17.67
CA ALA A 142 -15.20 4.41 -16.68
C ALA A 142 -15.97 4.21 -15.37
N ARG A 143 -15.81 3.02 -14.78
CA ARG A 143 -16.51 2.66 -13.55
C ARG A 143 -16.08 3.56 -12.40
N ILE A 144 -17.05 4.17 -11.72
CA ILE A 144 -16.87 4.79 -10.41
C ILE A 144 -17.04 3.71 -9.36
N ILE A 145 -16.00 3.47 -8.55
CA ILE A 145 -16.00 2.40 -7.53
C ILE A 145 -16.81 2.83 -6.31
N PHE A 146 -16.61 4.04 -5.83
CA PHE A 146 -17.24 4.57 -4.61
C PHE A 146 -18.46 5.44 -4.93
N LYS A 147 -19.46 4.87 -5.62
CA LYS A 147 -20.66 5.58 -6.07
C LYS A 147 -21.46 6.28 -4.96
N ASP A 148 -21.32 5.83 -3.72
CA ASP A 148 -22.03 6.41 -2.58
C ASP A 148 -21.43 7.75 -2.14
N PHE A 149 -20.19 8.02 -2.54
CA PHE A 149 -19.43 9.21 -2.11
C PHE A 149 -18.97 10.07 -3.30
N GLU A 150 -18.81 9.48 -4.48
CA GLU A 150 -18.22 10.13 -5.64
C GLU A 150 -19.18 10.08 -6.83
N VAL A 151 -19.40 11.23 -7.45
CA VAL A 151 -20.24 11.38 -8.63
C VAL A 151 -19.44 11.38 -9.93
N SER A 152 -18.12 11.48 -9.85
CA SER A 152 -17.20 11.56 -10.98
C SER A 152 -15.85 10.91 -10.65
N ASN A 153 -15.15 10.39 -11.66
CA ASN A 153 -13.75 9.98 -11.57
C ASN A 153 -12.77 11.18 -11.60
N TRP A 154 -13.28 12.39 -11.75
CA TRP A 154 -12.51 13.61 -11.85
C TRP A 154 -12.70 14.48 -10.62
N THR A 155 -11.61 15.07 -10.17
CA THR A 155 -11.63 16.09 -9.12
C THR A 155 -10.96 17.36 -9.65
N TRP A 156 -11.60 18.49 -9.43
CA TRP A 156 -11.04 19.78 -9.82
C TRP A 156 -9.80 20.11 -8.99
N ASP A 157 -8.68 20.40 -9.67
CA ASP A 157 -7.46 20.89 -9.04
C ASP A 157 -7.34 22.41 -9.26
N PRO A 158 -7.32 23.23 -8.18
CA PRO A 158 -7.29 24.68 -8.33
C PRO A 158 -5.94 25.26 -8.72
N VAL A 159 -4.89 24.42 -8.81
CA VAL A 159 -3.51 24.83 -9.12
C VAL A 159 -3.15 24.47 -10.55
N ALA A 160 -3.60 23.29 -10.99
CA ALA A 160 -3.22 22.71 -12.27
C ALA A 160 -3.98 23.30 -13.45
#